data_263db1d19521e03916570b2eebef700a
#
_entry.id   263db1d19521e03916570b2eebef700a
#
_cell.length_a   1.000
_cell.length_b   1.000
_cell.length_c   1.000
_cell.angle_alpha   90.00
_cell.angle_beta   90.00
_cell.angle_gamma   90.00
#
_symmetry.space_group_name_H-M   'P 1'
#
loop_
_entity.id
_entity.type
_entity.pdbx_description
1 polymer ?
#
loop_
_entity_poly.entity_id
_entity_poly.type
_entity_poly.pdbx_seq_one_letter_code
_entity_poly.pdbx_strand_id
1 'polypeptide(L)'
;WRFSACSGHFGGSMDGAALGLVEAPKTWHVAEFKTHNAKSFKALIEKGVQASKPMHYSQMQIYMHLSGMVRAYYMAVNKDDDSLYAERIHYDQPHAEALLANAASIIKANEPPEGISTNAGWYECKWCDYHSLCFEQTLPEQNCRTCLHSTPAANGLWHCEATAQMGEPPYLSADDQKQGCSMHLFIPALIKGIAVDACPDGEWVEYEQDGKTIRNKAGGTWG
;
A
#
# COMPACT_ATOMS: atom_id res chain seq x y z
N TRP A 1 -16.63 9.40 5.31
CA TRP A 1 -15.85 10.34 4.50
C TRP A 1 -14.74 9.58 3.79
N ARG A 2 -14.69 9.72 2.45
CA ARG A 2 -13.63 9.12 1.65
C ARG A 2 -12.71 10.20 1.13
N PHE A 3 -11.42 9.93 1.19
CA PHE A 3 -10.38 10.80 0.65
C PHE A 3 -9.59 10.07 -0.42
N SER A 4 -9.03 10.84 -1.34
CA SER A 4 -8.16 10.36 -2.39
C SER A 4 -7.00 11.32 -2.59
N ALA A 5 -5.82 10.77 -2.85
CA ALA A 5 -4.59 11.50 -3.14
C ALA A 5 -3.78 10.74 -4.22
N CYS A 6 -2.62 11.27 -4.59
CA CYS A 6 -1.71 10.67 -5.57
C CYS A 6 -2.45 10.27 -6.87
N SER A 7 -3.20 11.21 -7.45
CA SER A 7 -3.97 11.00 -8.68
C SER A 7 -5.01 9.87 -8.60
N GLY A 8 -5.54 9.58 -7.41
CA GLY A 8 -6.55 8.55 -7.19
C GLY A 8 -6.01 7.18 -6.78
N HIS A 9 -4.68 7.01 -6.74
CA HIS A 9 -4.05 5.73 -6.40
C HIS A 9 -3.83 5.51 -4.90
N PHE A 10 -3.99 6.56 -4.09
CA PHE A 10 -3.93 6.48 -2.64
C PHE A 10 -5.25 7.00 -2.06
N GLY A 11 -5.84 6.27 -1.11
CA GLY A 11 -7.10 6.69 -0.52
C GLY A 11 -7.41 5.99 0.79
N GLY A 12 -8.42 6.49 1.48
CA GLY A 12 -8.89 5.92 2.73
C GLY A 12 -10.26 6.46 3.13
N SER A 13 -10.84 5.81 4.12
CA SER A 13 -12.12 6.21 4.74
C SER A 13 -11.89 6.57 6.20
N MET A 14 -12.29 7.77 6.57
CA MET A 14 -12.31 8.26 7.94
C MET A 14 -13.55 7.74 8.66
N ASP A 15 -13.43 7.31 9.91
CA ASP A 15 -14.56 6.82 10.72
C ASP A 15 -15.59 7.91 10.93
N GLY A 16 -15.14 9.14 11.20
CA GLY A 16 -16.05 10.27 11.38
C GLY A 16 -15.34 11.59 11.61
N ALA A 17 -16.14 12.64 11.79
CA ALA A 17 -15.68 13.95 12.25
C ALA A 17 -16.50 14.37 13.48
N ALA A 18 -15.82 14.91 14.48
CA ALA A 18 -16.44 15.34 15.73
C ALA A 18 -16.28 16.84 15.95
N LEU A 19 -17.36 17.49 16.39
CA LEU A 19 -17.38 18.86 16.87
C LEU A 19 -18.01 18.88 18.27
N GLY A 20 -17.65 19.84 19.09
CA GLY A 20 -18.26 19.99 20.43
C GLY A 20 -17.54 19.20 21.53
N LEU A 21 -16.30 18.76 21.28
CA LEU A 21 -15.48 18.16 22.35
C LEU A 21 -15.23 19.20 23.44
N VAL A 22 -15.29 18.77 24.70
CA VAL A 22 -15.21 19.66 25.86
C VAL A 22 -13.95 20.52 25.83
N GLU A 23 -12.81 19.94 25.45
CA GLU A 23 -11.51 20.61 25.43
C GLU A 23 -11.34 21.59 24.25
N ALA A 24 -12.17 21.44 23.21
CA ALA A 24 -12.12 22.30 22.01
C ALA A 24 -13.46 22.32 21.27
N PRO A 25 -14.51 22.94 21.86
CA PRO A 25 -15.89 22.81 21.40
C PRO A 25 -16.15 23.42 20.02
N LYS A 26 -15.28 24.31 19.54
CA LYS A 26 -15.41 24.98 18.25
C LYS A 26 -14.50 24.41 17.16
N THR A 27 -13.73 23.37 17.47
CA THR A 27 -12.74 22.78 16.54
C THR A 27 -13.25 21.44 16.04
N TRP A 28 -13.25 21.25 14.72
CA TRP A 28 -13.49 19.95 14.10
C TRP A 28 -12.30 19.02 14.32
N HIS A 29 -12.59 17.77 14.63
CA HIS A 29 -11.60 16.72 14.83
C HIS A 29 -11.90 15.56 13.88
N VAL A 30 -10.87 14.99 13.28
CA VAL A 30 -10.92 13.63 12.73
C VAL A 30 -11.24 12.69 13.89
N ALA A 31 -12.31 11.89 13.79
CA ALA A 31 -12.63 10.88 14.79
C ALA A 31 -12.11 9.51 14.31
N GLU A 32 -11.40 8.82 15.19
CA GLU A 32 -10.87 7.48 14.95
C GLU A 32 -11.21 6.58 16.14
N PHE A 33 -11.88 5.44 15.84
CA PHE A 33 -12.36 4.51 16.86
C PHE A 33 -11.66 3.17 16.73
N LYS A 34 -11.12 2.65 17.83
CA LYS A 34 -10.39 1.39 17.86
C LYS A 34 -10.77 0.52 19.04
N THR A 35 -10.62 -0.80 18.88
CA THR A 35 -10.72 -1.77 19.97
C THR A 35 -9.37 -2.42 20.22
N HIS A 36 -9.04 -2.66 21.48
CA HIS A 36 -7.78 -3.30 21.87
C HIS A 36 -8.04 -4.41 22.90
N ASN A 37 -7.17 -5.43 22.93
CA ASN A 37 -7.09 -6.34 24.06
C ASN A 37 -6.35 -5.65 25.24
N ALA A 38 -6.42 -6.21 26.43
CA ALA A 38 -5.84 -5.61 27.65
C ALA A 38 -4.34 -5.28 27.52
N LYS A 39 -3.53 -6.14 26.89
CA LYS A 39 -2.09 -5.90 26.67
C LYS A 39 -1.84 -4.68 25.77
N SER A 40 -2.55 -4.61 24.66
CA SER A 40 -2.45 -3.51 23.68
C SER A 40 -2.99 -2.20 24.27
N PHE A 41 -4.07 -2.28 25.05
CA PHE A 41 -4.69 -1.14 25.73
C PHE A 41 -3.79 -0.56 26.84
N LYS A 42 -3.14 -1.43 27.63
CA LYS A 42 -2.15 -1.02 28.63
C LYS A 42 -1.01 -0.22 28.00
N ALA A 43 -0.44 -0.74 26.89
CA ALA A 43 0.61 -0.02 26.16
C ALA A 43 0.15 1.35 25.64
N LEU A 44 -1.13 1.47 25.24
CA LEU A 44 -1.74 2.72 24.80
C LEU A 44 -1.80 3.74 25.96
N ILE A 45 -2.26 3.33 27.15
CA ILE A 45 -2.31 4.19 28.34
C ILE A 45 -0.90 4.67 28.74
N GLU A 46 0.09 3.78 28.70
CA GLU A 46 1.45 4.08 29.16
C GLU A 46 2.23 5.00 28.21
N LYS A 47 2.00 4.89 26.89
CA LYS A 47 2.86 5.50 25.85
C LYS A 47 2.13 6.49 24.94
N GLY A 48 0.80 6.56 25.02
CA GLY A 48 0.00 7.32 24.07
C GLY A 48 -0.07 6.70 22.68
N VAL A 49 -0.86 7.32 21.80
CA VAL A 49 -1.14 6.82 20.45
C VAL A 49 0.11 6.84 19.57
N GLN A 50 0.84 7.95 19.54
CA GLN A 50 1.98 8.10 18.65
C GLN A 50 3.03 7.00 18.85
N ALA A 51 3.40 6.73 20.11
CA ALA A 51 4.46 5.76 20.41
C ALA A 51 3.98 4.30 20.41
N SER A 52 2.72 4.04 20.80
CA SER A 52 2.20 2.67 20.93
C SER A 52 1.42 2.19 19.70
N LYS A 53 0.91 3.10 18.88
CA LYS A 53 0.06 2.85 17.72
C LYS A 53 0.46 3.72 16.51
N PRO A 54 1.71 3.62 16.04
CA PRO A 54 2.24 4.50 15.00
C PRO A 54 1.44 4.42 13.70
N MET A 55 0.84 3.28 13.36
CA MET A 55 -0.02 3.14 12.17
C MET A 55 -1.31 3.95 12.30
N HIS A 56 -1.97 3.90 13.48
CA HIS A 56 -3.18 4.71 13.72
C HIS A 56 -2.85 6.22 13.76
N TYR A 57 -1.69 6.57 14.35
CA TYR A 57 -1.20 7.94 14.32
C TYR A 57 -1.03 8.44 12.89
N SER A 58 -0.32 7.68 12.05
CA SER A 58 -0.09 8.00 10.64
C SER A 58 -1.39 8.09 9.85
N GLN A 59 -2.34 7.20 10.09
CA GLN A 59 -3.67 7.23 9.46
C GLN A 59 -4.40 8.55 9.77
N MET A 60 -4.42 8.98 11.02
CA MET A 60 -5.04 10.24 11.42
C MET A 60 -4.30 11.46 10.86
N GLN A 61 -2.97 11.43 10.76
CA GLN A 61 -2.20 12.52 10.16
C GLN A 61 -2.56 12.70 8.67
N ILE A 62 -2.71 11.60 7.93
CA ILE A 62 -3.19 11.64 6.53
C ILE A 62 -4.60 12.22 6.46
N TYR A 63 -5.51 11.80 7.31
CA TYR A 63 -6.88 12.32 7.29
C TYR A 63 -6.95 13.80 7.67
N MET A 64 -6.15 14.25 8.64
CA MET A 64 -6.05 15.68 8.96
C MET A 64 -5.50 16.48 7.77
N HIS A 65 -4.45 15.99 7.11
CA HIS A 65 -3.89 16.63 5.92
C HIS A 65 -4.94 16.79 4.81
N LEU A 66 -5.63 15.69 4.46
CA LEU A 66 -6.56 15.66 3.33
C LEU A 66 -7.90 16.37 3.62
N SER A 67 -8.29 16.47 4.89
CA SER A 67 -9.52 17.17 5.30
C SER A 67 -9.33 18.64 5.66
N GLY A 68 -8.08 19.08 5.87
CA GLY A 68 -7.77 20.41 6.40
C GLY A 68 -8.05 20.56 7.90
N MET A 69 -8.43 19.48 8.61
CA MET A 69 -8.59 19.50 10.05
C MET A 69 -7.22 19.46 10.73
N VAL A 70 -7.08 20.23 11.82
CA VAL A 70 -5.80 20.34 12.54
C VAL A 70 -5.77 19.55 13.85
N ARG A 71 -6.81 18.76 14.10
CA ARG A 71 -6.97 17.93 15.30
C ARG A 71 -7.59 16.59 14.95
N ALA A 72 -7.16 15.55 15.66
CA ALA A 72 -7.85 14.27 15.69
C ALA A 72 -8.24 13.91 17.14
N TYR A 73 -9.30 13.13 17.25
CA TYR A 73 -9.77 12.55 18.50
C TYR A 73 -9.75 11.03 18.35
N TYR A 74 -8.79 10.41 19.00
CA TYR A 74 -8.66 8.97 19.07
C TYR A 74 -9.43 8.44 20.27
N MET A 75 -10.33 7.49 20.04
CA MET A 75 -11.06 6.80 21.09
C MET A 75 -10.84 5.30 20.97
N ALA A 76 -10.50 4.66 22.07
CA ALA A 76 -10.28 3.23 22.13
C ALA A 76 -11.06 2.56 23.25
N VAL A 77 -11.52 1.34 23.00
CA VAL A 77 -12.18 0.47 23.98
C VAL A 77 -11.31 -0.73 24.25
N ASN A 78 -11.08 -1.05 25.51
CA ASN A 78 -10.56 -2.35 25.92
C ASN A 78 -11.68 -3.40 25.82
N LYS A 79 -11.58 -4.33 24.90
CA LYS A 79 -12.60 -5.36 24.67
C LYS A 79 -12.70 -6.40 25.80
N ASP A 80 -11.78 -6.38 26.77
CA ASP A 80 -11.76 -7.35 27.85
C ASP A 80 -12.50 -6.84 29.11
N ASP A 81 -12.67 -5.50 29.26
CA ASP A 81 -13.29 -4.88 30.45
C ASP A 81 -14.09 -3.60 30.15
N ASP A 82 -14.27 -3.25 28.87
CA ASP A 82 -14.97 -2.06 28.38
C ASP A 82 -14.38 -0.71 28.82
N SER A 83 -13.15 -0.71 29.36
CA SER A 83 -12.45 0.54 29.71
C SER A 83 -12.24 1.41 28.47
N LEU A 84 -12.39 2.73 28.66
CA LEU A 84 -12.25 3.72 27.58
C LEU A 84 -10.93 4.49 27.72
N TYR A 85 -10.34 4.79 26.58
CA TYR A 85 -9.22 5.71 26.43
C TYR A 85 -9.54 6.74 25.36
N ALA A 86 -9.20 7.99 25.63
CA ALA A 86 -9.31 9.05 24.64
C ALA A 86 -8.05 9.92 24.63
N GLU A 87 -7.62 10.32 23.42
CA GLU A 87 -6.47 11.21 23.23
C GLU A 87 -6.74 12.17 22.09
N ARG A 88 -6.42 13.45 22.30
CA ARG A 88 -6.43 14.47 21.26
C ARG A 88 -5.06 14.56 20.63
N ILE A 89 -5.01 14.46 19.30
CA ILE A 89 -3.79 14.45 18.51
C ILE A 89 -3.75 15.72 17.67
N HIS A 90 -2.60 16.34 17.61
CA HIS A 90 -2.34 17.51 16.78
C HIS A 90 -1.86 17.10 15.41
N TYR A 91 -2.17 17.91 14.42
CA TYR A 91 -1.67 17.75 13.07
C TYR A 91 -0.16 17.98 13.02
N ASP A 92 0.54 17.04 12.44
CA ASP A 92 1.98 17.03 12.16
C ASP A 92 2.16 17.05 10.64
N GLN A 93 2.26 18.26 10.09
CA GLN A 93 2.37 18.46 8.66
C GLN A 93 3.59 17.74 8.05
N PRO A 94 4.82 17.84 8.58
CA PRO A 94 5.97 17.14 8.03
C PRO A 94 5.78 15.63 7.97
N HIS A 95 5.17 15.03 8.99
CA HIS A 95 4.90 13.60 9.02
C HIS A 95 3.88 13.19 7.95
N ALA A 96 2.78 13.94 7.81
CA ALA A 96 1.75 13.65 6.80
C ALA A 96 2.30 13.80 5.36
N GLU A 97 3.06 14.86 5.10
CA GLU A 97 3.69 15.11 3.78
C GLU A 97 4.70 14.01 3.43
N ALA A 98 5.50 13.55 4.38
CA ALA A 98 6.44 12.45 4.18
C ALA A 98 5.73 11.14 3.84
N LEU A 99 4.61 10.84 4.49
CA LEU A 99 3.78 9.65 4.19
C LEU A 99 3.20 9.72 2.77
N LEU A 100 2.68 10.86 2.36
CA LEU A 100 2.14 11.06 1.00
C LEU A 100 3.23 11.00 -0.07
N ALA A 101 4.41 11.58 0.20
CA ALA A 101 5.55 11.48 -0.70
C ALA A 101 6.01 10.01 -0.87
N ASN A 102 6.05 9.24 0.22
CA ASN A 102 6.35 7.82 0.17
C ASN A 102 5.30 7.04 -0.64
N ALA A 103 4.01 7.29 -0.42
CA ALA A 103 2.94 6.68 -1.20
C ALA A 103 3.08 7.00 -2.70
N ALA A 104 3.36 8.25 -3.05
CA ALA A 104 3.56 8.67 -4.43
C ALA A 104 4.79 8.00 -5.07
N SER A 105 5.87 7.79 -4.32
CA SER A 105 7.07 7.09 -4.81
C SER A 105 6.78 5.63 -5.08
N ILE A 106 6.07 4.94 -4.19
CA ILE A 106 5.68 3.52 -4.35
C ILE A 106 4.77 3.33 -5.57
N ILE A 107 3.81 4.23 -5.78
CA ILE A 107 2.88 4.16 -6.92
C ILE A 107 3.63 4.26 -8.26
N LYS A 108 4.68 5.08 -8.32
CA LYS A 108 5.46 5.33 -9.54
C LYS A 108 6.66 4.39 -9.69
N ALA A 109 7.00 3.63 -8.67
CA ALA A 109 8.17 2.77 -8.68
C ALA A 109 8.01 1.62 -9.68
N ASN A 110 9.07 1.36 -10.44
CA ASN A 110 9.20 0.18 -11.29
C ASN A 110 9.81 -1.02 -10.54
N GLU A 111 10.22 -0.80 -9.30
CA GLU A 111 10.81 -1.81 -8.43
C GLU A 111 10.09 -1.79 -7.09
N PRO A 112 9.88 -2.94 -6.45
CA PRO A 112 9.32 -2.97 -5.10
C PRO A 112 10.31 -2.29 -4.13
N PRO A 113 9.80 -1.60 -3.09
CA PRO A 113 10.66 -1.07 -2.05
C PRO A 113 11.36 -2.20 -1.30
N GLU A 114 12.45 -1.87 -0.61
CA GLU A 114 13.10 -2.83 0.28
C GLU A 114 12.11 -3.41 1.29
N GLY A 115 12.25 -4.72 1.57
CA GLY A 115 11.43 -5.39 2.56
C GLY A 115 11.69 -4.85 3.97
N ILE A 116 10.70 -4.99 4.85
CA ILE A 116 10.78 -4.52 6.24
C ILE A 116 11.84 -5.25 7.07
N SER A 117 12.31 -6.42 6.61
CA SER A 117 13.39 -7.19 7.23
C SER A 117 13.96 -8.20 6.25
N THR A 118 15.22 -8.57 6.45
CA THR A 118 15.89 -9.68 5.77
C THR A 118 15.73 -11.02 6.51
N ASN A 119 15.11 -11.01 7.69
CA ASN A 119 14.89 -12.21 8.51
C ASN A 119 13.50 -12.79 8.29
N ALA A 120 13.41 -13.87 7.52
CA ALA A 120 12.17 -14.60 7.24
C ALA A 120 11.44 -15.10 8.51
N GLY A 121 12.19 -15.40 9.59
CA GLY A 121 11.63 -15.86 10.87
C GLY A 121 11.12 -14.76 11.79
N TRP A 122 11.33 -13.49 11.45
CA TRP A 122 10.80 -12.38 12.24
C TRP A 122 9.26 -12.39 12.20
N TYR A 123 8.64 -12.10 13.34
CA TYR A 123 7.19 -12.35 13.50
C TYR A 123 6.32 -11.61 12.48
N GLU A 124 6.66 -10.39 12.08
CA GLU A 124 5.92 -9.66 11.06
C GLU A 124 6.10 -10.25 9.65
N CYS A 125 7.29 -10.73 9.32
CA CYS A 125 7.54 -11.42 8.05
C CYS A 125 6.89 -12.80 8.02
N LYS A 126 6.99 -13.57 9.11
CA LYS A 126 6.44 -14.94 9.19
C LYS A 126 4.93 -15.00 8.95
N TRP A 127 4.19 -13.96 9.34
CA TRP A 127 2.74 -13.86 9.17
C TRP A 127 2.31 -12.91 8.06
N CYS A 128 3.25 -12.50 7.20
CA CYS A 128 2.99 -11.61 6.08
C CYS A 128 2.45 -12.40 4.88
N ASP A 129 1.37 -11.91 4.27
CA ASP A 129 0.78 -12.52 3.06
C ASP A 129 1.76 -12.52 1.87
N TYR A 130 2.77 -11.66 1.89
CA TYR A 130 3.81 -11.56 0.87
C TYR A 130 5.11 -12.29 1.23
N HIS A 131 5.10 -13.14 2.27
CA HIS A 131 6.29 -13.87 2.73
C HIS A 131 6.96 -14.66 1.60
N SER A 132 6.18 -15.39 0.82
CA SER A 132 6.68 -16.21 -0.29
C SER A 132 7.33 -15.37 -1.40
N LEU A 133 6.79 -14.19 -1.70
CA LEU A 133 7.41 -13.27 -2.65
C LEU A 133 8.76 -12.77 -2.17
N CYS A 134 8.91 -12.51 -0.86
CA CYS A 134 10.15 -12.01 -0.29
C CYS A 134 11.22 -13.10 -0.14
N PHE A 135 10.85 -14.32 0.27
CA PHE A 135 11.79 -15.32 0.75
C PHE A 135 11.79 -16.64 -0.03
N GLU A 136 10.72 -16.98 -0.78
CA GLU A 136 10.54 -18.31 -1.38
C GLU A 136 10.57 -18.29 -2.93
N GLN A 137 11.06 -17.21 -3.53
CA GLN A 137 11.22 -17.09 -4.99
C GLN A 137 9.92 -17.30 -5.79
N THR A 138 8.75 -17.13 -5.17
CA THR A 138 7.50 -17.18 -5.91
C THR A 138 7.31 -15.93 -6.76
N LEU A 139 6.67 -16.09 -7.91
CA LEU A 139 6.27 -14.96 -8.73
C LEU A 139 5.05 -14.27 -8.14
N PRO A 140 4.92 -12.95 -8.31
CA PRO A 140 3.72 -12.25 -7.93
C PRO A 140 2.53 -12.66 -8.81
N GLU A 141 1.33 -12.32 -8.36
CA GLU A 141 0.10 -12.54 -9.12
C GLU A 141 0.16 -11.80 -10.48
N GLN A 142 -0.29 -12.47 -11.54
CA GLN A 142 -0.44 -11.86 -12.86
C GLN A 142 -1.60 -10.87 -12.87
N ASN A 143 -1.30 -9.59 -12.84
CA ASN A 143 -2.26 -8.50 -12.97
C ASN A 143 -1.57 -7.25 -13.55
N CYS A 144 -2.32 -6.20 -13.85
CA CYS A 144 -1.73 -5.00 -14.46
C CYS A 144 -0.72 -4.27 -13.56
N ARG A 145 -0.78 -4.47 -12.22
CA ARG A 145 0.17 -3.88 -11.26
C ARG A 145 1.56 -4.54 -11.30
N THR A 146 1.64 -5.73 -11.83
CA THR A 146 2.89 -6.49 -12.00
C THR A 146 3.35 -6.55 -13.47
N CYS A 147 2.64 -5.85 -14.37
CA CYS A 147 2.86 -5.88 -15.80
C CYS A 147 3.75 -4.71 -16.27
N LEU A 148 4.74 -5.03 -17.12
CA LEU A 148 5.65 -4.04 -17.72
C LEU A 148 4.94 -3.00 -18.60
N HIS A 149 3.83 -3.40 -19.25
CA HIS A 149 3.07 -2.51 -20.15
C HIS A 149 2.17 -1.51 -19.41
N SER A 150 2.13 -1.55 -18.09
CA SER A 150 1.14 -0.81 -17.30
C SER A 150 1.79 0.29 -16.49
N THR A 151 1.26 1.51 -16.60
CA THR A 151 1.71 2.69 -15.84
C THR A 151 0.54 3.38 -15.14
N PRO A 152 0.74 3.97 -13.94
CA PRO A 152 -0.31 4.68 -13.23
C PRO A 152 -0.71 5.96 -13.98
N ALA A 153 -2.01 6.17 -14.15
CA ALA A 153 -2.60 7.33 -14.80
C ALA A 153 -3.49 8.13 -13.81
N ALA A 154 -4.15 9.18 -14.28
CA ALA A 154 -5.03 9.98 -13.45
C ALA A 154 -6.28 9.20 -13.00
N ASN A 155 -6.91 9.68 -11.92
CA ASN A 155 -8.17 9.15 -11.37
C ASN A 155 -8.12 7.66 -10.94
N GLY A 156 -6.95 7.18 -10.51
CA GLY A 156 -6.76 5.78 -10.10
C GLY A 156 -6.78 4.79 -11.24
N LEU A 157 -6.77 5.27 -12.48
CA LEU A 157 -6.69 4.43 -13.66
C LEU A 157 -5.24 4.00 -13.94
N TRP A 158 -5.10 2.99 -14.77
CA TRP A 158 -3.82 2.55 -15.32
C TRP A 158 -3.87 2.65 -16.84
N HIS A 159 -2.77 3.10 -17.43
CA HIS A 159 -2.55 3.11 -18.87
C HIS A 159 -1.83 1.84 -19.28
N CYS A 160 -2.29 1.18 -20.33
CA CYS A 160 -1.68 -0.02 -20.90
C CYS A 160 -1.09 0.28 -22.28
N GLU A 161 0.22 0.18 -22.43
CA GLU A 161 0.92 0.38 -23.69
C GLU A 161 0.56 -0.69 -24.74
N ALA A 162 0.35 -1.93 -24.32
CA ALA A 162 0.01 -3.01 -25.23
C ALA A 162 -1.37 -2.79 -25.89
N THR A 163 -2.40 -2.39 -25.13
CA THR A 163 -3.71 -2.07 -25.71
C THR A 163 -3.67 -0.82 -26.57
N ALA A 164 -2.89 0.20 -26.18
CA ALA A 164 -2.69 1.40 -26.97
C ALA A 164 -2.10 1.09 -28.36
N GLN A 165 -1.10 0.22 -28.43
CA GLN A 165 -0.48 -0.23 -29.70
C GLN A 165 -1.43 -1.02 -30.59
N MET A 166 -2.43 -1.69 -30.01
CA MET A 166 -3.46 -2.43 -30.73
C MET A 166 -4.61 -1.54 -31.21
N GLY A 167 -4.60 -0.23 -30.86
CA GLY A 167 -5.66 0.71 -31.19
C GLY A 167 -6.88 0.61 -30.27
N GLU A 168 -6.78 -0.13 -29.18
CA GLU A 168 -7.81 -0.26 -28.16
C GLU A 168 -7.70 0.83 -27.09
N PRO A 169 -8.78 1.12 -26.33
CA PRO A 169 -8.72 2.09 -25.25
C PRO A 169 -7.63 1.75 -24.22
N PRO A 170 -6.66 2.64 -23.98
CA PRO A 170 -5.49 2.31 -23.17
C PRO A 170 -5.73 2.37 -21.65
N TYR A 171 -6.84 2.96 -21.21
CA TYR A 171 -7.12 3.13 -19.78
C TYR A 171 -7.90 1.96 -19.23
N LEU A 172 -7.32 1.31 -18.22
CA LEU A 172 -7.84 0.11 -17.59
C LEU A 172 -8.72 0.47 -16.38
N SER A 173 -9.90 -0.13 -16.31
CA SER A 173 -10.75 -0.04 -15.12
C SER A 173 -10.12 -0.76 -13.92
N ALA A 174 -10.65 -0.53 -12.71
CA ALA A 174 -10.18 -1.20 -11.50
C ALA A 174 -10.36 -2.74 -11.55
N ASP A 175 -11.32 -3.22 -12.31
CA ASP A 175 -11.56 -4.66 -12.46
C ASP A 175 -10.63 -5.26 -13.51
N ASP A 176 -10.38 -4.58 -14.62
CA ASP A 176 -9.39 -5.00 -15.63
C ASP A 176 -7.99 -5.11 -15.03
N GLN A 177 -7.63 -4.19 -14.12
CA GLN A 177 -6.32 -4.17 -13.45
C GLN A 177 -6.04 -5.43 -12.61
N LYS A 178 -7.07 -6.08 -12.10
CA LYS A 178 -6.95 -7.28 -11.25
C LYS A 178 -6.79 -8.56 -12.05
N GLN A 179 -7.15 -8.52 -13.32
CA GLN A 179 -7.09 -9.68 -14.20
C GLN A 179 -5.78 -9.68 -14.98
N GLY A 180 -5.12 -10.82 -15.06
CA GLY A 180 -4.04 -11.03 -16.02
C GLY A 180 -4.60 -11.14 -17.43
N CYS A 181 -3.82 -10.77 -18.43
CA CYS A 181 -4.18 -10.93 -19.83
C CYS A 181 -3.09 -11.71 -20.60
N SER A 182 -3.39 -12.12 -21.83
CA SER A 182 -2.45 -12.85 -22.69
C SER A 182 -1.22 -12.01 -23.11
N MET A 183 -1.26 -10.70 -22.92
CA MET A 183 -0.16 -9.78 -23.20
C MET A 183 0.68 -9.44 -21.97
N HIS A 184 0.35 -10.02 -20.81
CA HIS A 184 1.05 -9.75 -19.57
C HIS A 184 2.53 -10.12 -19.68
N LEU A 185 3.39 -9.18 -19.31
CA LEU A 185 4.84 -9.36 -19.20
C LEU A 185 5.25 -8.83 -17.83
N PHE A 186 5.84 -9.68 -16.98
CA PHE A 186 6.24 -9.22 -15.65
C PHE A 186 7.28 -8.11 -15.72
N ILE A 187 7.16 -7.14 -14.83
CA ILE A 187 8.23 -6.16 -14.58
C ILE A 187 9.51 -6.92 -14.22
N PRO A 188 10.65 -6.70 -14.93
CA PRO A 188 11.87 -7.46 -14.72
C PRO A 188 12.36 -7.52 -13.27
N ALA A 189 12.24 -6.41 -12.55
CA ALA A 189 12.64 -6.32 -11.13
C ALA A 189 11.84 -7.24 -10.18
N LEU A 190 10.70 -7.78 -10.62
CA LEU A 190 9.90 -8.75 -9.84
C LEU A 190 10.40 -10.18 -9.98
N ILE A 191 11.33 -10.42 -10.92
CA ILE A 191 11.87 -11.76 -11.19
C ILE A 191 13.23 -11.88 -10.52
N LYS A 192 13.33 -12.83 -9.60
CA LYS A 192 14.58 -13.12 -8.87
C LYS A 192 15.45 -14.06 -9.70
N GLY A 193 16.23 -13.50 -10.58
CA GLY A 193 17.14 -14.25 -11.46
C GLY A 193 18.10 -13.31 -12.16
N ILE A 194 19.10 -13.87 -12.80
CA ILE A 194 20.04 -13.12 -13.64
C ILE A 194 19.53 -13.22 -15.08
N ALA A 195 19.28 -12.09 -15.72
CA ALA A 195 18.93 -12.07 -17.13
C ALA A 195 20.10 -12.61 -17.97
N VAL A 196 19.86 -13.66 -18.73
CA VAL A 196 20.90 -14.37 -19.52
C VAL A 196 20.69 -14.26 -21.02
N ASP A 197 19.45 -14.04 -21.46
CA ASP A 197 19.12 -13.88 -22.88
C ASP A 197 17.84 -13.03 -23.04
N ALA A 198 17.66 -12.39 -24.18
CA ALA A 198 16.49 -11.60 -24.51
C ALA A 198 16.20 -11.59 -26.00
N CYS A 199 14.92 -11.54 -26.37
CA CYS A 199 14.49 -11.30 -27.73
C CYS A 199 14.88 -9.88 -28.17
N PRO A 200 15.48 -9.68 -29.34
CA PRO A 200 15.79 -8.38 -29.90
C PRO A 200 14.56 -7.44 -30.00
N ASP A 201 13.40 -8.01 -30.26
CA ASP A 201 12.12 -7.28 -30.38
C ASP A 201 11.44 -7.04 -29.01
N GLY A 202 12.06 -7.46 -27.89
CA GLY A 202 11.56 -7.24 -26.54
C GLY A 202 10.35 -8.11 -26.13
N GLU A 203 10.05 -9.17 -26.89
CA GLU A 203 8.88 -10.04 -26.62
C GLU A 203 9.09 -10.96 -25.42
N TRP A 204 10.35 -11.26 -25.07
CA TRP A 204 10.69 -12.11 -23.93
C TRP A 204 12.11 -11.82 -23.40
N VAL A 205 12.30 -12.17 -22.13
CA VAL A 205 13.61 -12.19 -21.47
C VAL A 205 13.75 -13.52 -20.71
N GLU A 206 14.90 -14.16 -20.85
CA GLU A 206 15.26 -15.36 -20.07
C GLU A 206 16.09 -14.99 -18.85
N TYR A 207 15.76 -15.64 -17.75
CA TYR A 207 16.45 -15.51 -16.46
C TYR A 207 16.96 -16.88 -16.03
N GLU A 208 18.16 -16.91 -15.48
CA GLU A 208 18.68 -18.07 -14.74
C GLU A 208 18.46 -17.86 -13.25
N GLN A 209 17.85 -18.86 -12.63
CA GLN A 209 17.56 -18.90 -11.19
C GLN A 209 17.75 -20.32 -10.68
N ASP A 210 18.72 -20.53 -9.78
CA ASP A 210 19.04 -21.84 -9.16
C ASP A 210 19.23 -22.98 -10.19
N GLY A 211 19.90 -22.69 -11.29
CA GLY A 211 20.16 -23.66 -12.38
C GLY A 211 18.94 -23.99 -13.23
N LYS A 212 17.87 -23.21 -13.14
CA LYS A 212 16.68 -23.31 -13.99
C LYS A 212 16.56 -22.05 -14.84
N THR A 213 16.13 -22.24 -16.08
CA THR A 213 15.82 -21.14 -16.98
C THR A 213 14.33 -20.78 -16.86
N ILE A 214 14.06 -19.51 -16.66
CA ILE A 214 12.72 -18.95 -16.58
C ILE A 214 12.57 -17.95 -17.73
N ARG A 215 11.56 -18.12 -18.59
CA ARG A 215 11.28 -17.19 -19.67
C ARG A 215 10.10 -16.30 -19.34
N ASN A 216 10.35 -15.01 -19.16
CA ASN A 216 9.32 -13.97 -19.05
C ASN A 216 8.87 -13.57 -20.45
N LYS A 217 7.69 -13.98 -20.86
CA LYS A 217 7.12 -13.68 -22.18
C LYS A 217 5.63 -13.37 -22.09
N ALA A 218 5.11 -12.67 -23.08
CA ALA A 218 3.69 -12.46 -23.23
C ALA A 218 2.94 -13.80 -23.30
N GLY A 219 1.81 -13.91 -22.60
CA GLY A 219 1.03 -15.14 -22.48
C GLY A 219 1.46 -16.12 -21.39
N GLY A 220 2.51 -15.80 -20.64
CA GLY A 220 2.82 -16.25 -19.28
C GLY A 220 2.74 -17.74 -18.96
N THR A 221 3.32 -18.63 -19.78
CA THR A 221 3.66 -19.98 -19.32
C THR A 221 5.15 -20.02 -19.03
N TRP A 222 5.47 -20.15 -17.77
CA TRP A 222 6.82 -20.43 -17.28
C TRP A 222 7.15 -21.88 -17.66
N GLY A 223 8.20 -22.07 -18.41
CA GLY A 223 8.68 -23.40 -18.80
C GLY A 223 9.49 -24.05 -17.71
#